data_36c6f64f8b2baa97f353617e4a991f8f
#
_entry.id   36c6f64f8b2baa97f353617e4a991f8f
#
_cell.length_a   1.000
_cell.length_b   1.000
_cell.length_c   1.000
_cell.angle_alpha   90.00
_cell.angle_beta   90.00
_cell.angle_gamma   90.00
#
_symmetry.space_group_name_H-M   'P 1'
#
loop_
_entity.id
_entity.type
_entity.pdbx_description
1 polymer ?
#
loop_
_entity_poly.entity_id
_entity_poly.type
_entity_poly.pdbx_seq_one_letter_code
_entity_poly.pdbx_strand_id
1 'polypeptide(L)'
;MDHRGHRHQLIHILQGAYSGELAAGFAYRAHWKSVKNSIERAAIQKIEREEWIHRKRVGEMLASLGGAPRKLREAKLWLVGRTIGVACHLIGWFLPMYFAGRLESGNVIEYEVAASHAGALGLRDFEADLLVMAKVEKEHELFFLNVISGHRLLPIVSSVFRWGSIEEPASETVPEATSEAD
;
A
#
# COMPACT_ATOMS: atom_id res chain seq x y z
N MET A 1 17.11 5.62 19.12
CA MET A 1 16.00 4.99 19.89
C MET A 1 16.57 3.75 20.55
N ASP A 2 16.21 3.46 21.80
CA ASP A 2 16.62 2.25 22.49
C ASP A 2 15.81 1.00 22.06
N HIS A 3 16.25 -0.18 22.48
CA HIS A 3 15.63 -1.46 22.11
C HIS A 3 14.12 -1.53 22.52
N ARG A 4 13.72 -0.92 23.63
CA ARG A 4 12.32 -0.82 24.06
C ARG A 4 11.50 0.06 23.11
N GLY A 5 12.09 1.17 22.70
CA GLY A 5 11.44 2.09 21.77
C GLY A 5 11.17 1.43 20.42
N HIS A 6 12.14 0.72 19.83
CA HIS A 6 11.95 -0.02 18.59
C HIS A 6 10.84 -1.07 18.71
N ARG A 7 10.83 -1.85 19.81
CA ARG A 7 9.79 -2.87 20.04
C ARG A 7 8.40 -2.26 20.16
N HIS A 8 8.26 -1.15 20.89
CA HIS A 8 6.98 -0.46 21.06
C HIS A 8 6.46 0.08 19.71
N GLN A 9 7.34 0.69 18.92
CA GLN A 9 6.97 1.19 17.59
C GLN A 9 6.58 0.06 16.64
N LEU A 10 7.35 -1.03 16.61
CA LEU A 10 7.01 -2.19 15.78
C LEU A 10 5.62 -2.74 16.15
N ILE A 11 5.32 -2.96 17.43
CA ILE A 11 4.00 -3.41 17.87
C ILE A 11 2.91 -2.42 17.45
N HIS A 12 3.15 -1.11 17.59
CA HIS A 12 2.18 -0.09 17.20
C HIS A 12 1.88 -0.09 15.71
N ILE A 13 2.92 -0.20 14.87
CA ILE A 13 2.78 -0.31 13.41
C ILE A 13 2.03 -1.59 13.04
N LEU A 14 2.44 -2.74 13.56
CA LEU A 14 1.76 -4.01 13.28
C LEU A 14 0.29 -4.02 13.72
N GLN A 15 -0.07 -3.33 14.82
CA GLN A 15 -1.47 -3.12 15.20
C GLN A 15 -2.22 -2.25 14.18
N GLY A 16 -1.51 -1.29 13.59
CA GLY A 16 -2.01 -0.45 12.52
C GLY A 16 -2.30 -1.24 11.26
N ALA A 17 -1.26 -1.89 10.74
CA ALA A 17 -1.31 -2.73 9.56
C ALA A 17 -2.38 -3.82 9.69
N TYR A 18 -2.43 -4.56 10.80
CA TYR A 18 -3.44 -5.60 11.01
C TYR A 18 -4.88 -5.12 10.83
N SER A 19 -5.19 -3.91 11.27
CA SER A 19 -6.51 -3.31 11.06
C SER A 19 -6.68 -2.70 9.68
N GLY A 20 -5.60 -2.17 9.10
CA GLY A 20 -5.55 -1.66 7.73
C GLY A 20 -5.90 -2.75 6.72
N GLU A 21 -5.23 -3.90 6.81
CA GLU A 21 -5.47 -5.07 5.96
C GLU A 21 -6.91 -5.60 6.05
N LEU A 22 -7.55 -5.47 7.23
CA LEU A 22 -8.97 -5.79 7.35
C LEU A 22 -9.83 -4.86 6.49
N ALA A 23 -9.55 -3.57 6.54
CA ALA A 23 -10.28 -2.59 5.74
C ALA A 23 -10.03 -2.81 4.25
N ALA A 24 -8.77 -3.00 3.85
CA ALA A 24 -8.36 -3.27 2.46
C ALA A 24 -9.04 -4.53 1.91
N GLY A 25 -8.99 -5.65 2.63
CA GLY A 25 -9.63 -6.89 2.21
C GLY A 25 -11.15 -6.74 1.96
N PHE A 26 -11.88 -6.00 2.81
CA PHE A 26 -13.30 -5.73 2.57
C PHE A 26 -13.54 -4.74 1.43
N ALA A 27 -12.71 -3.70 1.31
CA ALA A 27 -12.80 -2.73 0.23
C ALA A 27 -12.54 -3.40 -1.13
N TYR A 28 -11.45 -4.17 -1.28
CA TYR A 28 -11.13 -4.86 -2.52
C TYR A 28 -12.14 -5.93 -2.90
N ARG A 29 -12.73 -6.64 -1.92
CA ARG A 29 -13.83 -7.60 -2.16
C ARG A 29 -15.03 -6.96 -2.85
N ALA A 30 -15.33 -5.72 -2.58
CA ALA A 30 -16.40 -4.99 -3.25
C ALA A 30 -15.88 -4.31 -4.53
N HIS A 31 -14.67 -3.79 -4.52
CA HIS A 31 -14.05 -3.08 -5.63
C HIS A 31 -13.97 -3.96 -6.88
N TRP A 32 -13.39 -5.17 -6.81
CA TRP A 32 -13.31 -6.02 -8.00
C TRP A 32 -14.69 -6.41 -8.55
N LYS A 33 -15.74 -6.45 -7.71
CA LYS A 33 -17.13 -6.69 -8.16
C LYS A 33 -17.72 -5.50 -8.90
N SER A 34 -17.27 -4.28 -8.62
CA SER A 34 -17.71 -3.06 -9.31
C SER A 34 -17.03 -2.84 -10.66
N VAL A 35 -15.89 -3.50 -10.90
CA VAL A 35 -15.08 -3.32 -12.12
C VAL A 35 -15.61 -4.18 -13.26
N LYS A 36 -15.79 -3.56 -14.45
CA LYS A 36 -16.31 -4.23 -15.66
C LYS A 36 -15.23 -4.97 -16.45
N ASN A 37 -14.02 -4.39 -16.53
CA ASN A 37 -12.89 -4.99 -17.24
C ASN A 37 -12.44 -6.28 -16.53
N SER A 38 -12.40 -7.39 -17.25
CA SER A 38 -12.10 -8.72 -16.68
C SER A 38 -10.65 -8.87 -16.20
N ILE A 39 -9.71 -8.19 -16.85
CA ILE A 39 -8.27 -8.22 -16.49
C ILE A 39 -8.08 -7.44 -15.19
N GLU A 40 -8.58 -6.20 -15.11
CA GLU A 40 -8.54 -5.40 -13.90
C GLU A 40 -9.26 -6.08 -12.72
N ARG A 41 -10.43 -6.68 -12.98
CA ARG A 41 -11.17 -7.44 -11.98
C ARG A 41 -10.35 -8.59 -11.40
N ALA A 42 -9.70 -9.37 -12.26
CA ALA A 42 -8.86 -10.49 -11.82
C ALA A 42 -7.64 -10.03 -11.02
N ALA A 43 -7.02 -8.92 -11.42
CA ALA A 43 -5.90 -8.33 -10.71
C ALA A 43 -6.33 -7.85 -9.31
N ILE A 44 -7.42 -7.09 -9.19
CA ILE A 44 -7.91 -6.59 -7.89
C ILE A 44 -8.38 -7.77 -7.00
N GLN A 45 -8.92 -8.84 -7.59
CA GLN A 45 -9.24 -10.05 -6.84
C GLN A 45 -7.99 -10.78 -6.32
N LYS A 46 -6.87 -10.71 -7.05
CA LYS A 46 -5.57 -11.20 -6.57
C LYS A 46 -5.10 -10.35 -5.39
N ILE A 47 -5.15 -9.02 -5.52
CA ILE A 47 -4.82 -8.07 -4.44
C ILE A 47 -5.63 -8.39 -3.19
N GLU A 48 -6.97 -8.54 -3.28
CA GLU A 48 -7.80 -8.92 -2.12
C GLU A 48 -7.25 -10.14 -1.38
N ARG A 49 -6.81 -11.17 -2.11
CA ARG A 49 -6.25 -12.39 -1.46
C ARG A 49 -4.93 -12.12 -0.76
N GLU A 50 -4.11 -11.25 -1.33
CA GLU A 50 -2.81 -10.87 -0.77
C GLU A 50 -2.99 -10.06 0.52
N GLU A 51 -3.96 -9.15 0.60
CA GLU A 51 -4.32 -8.42 1.83
C GLU A 51 -4.68 -9.38 2.99
N TRP A 52 -5.44 -10.44 2.71
CA TRP A 52 -5.75 -11.43 3.74
C TRP A 52 -4.52 -12.25 4.19
N ILE A 53 -3.57 -12.48 3.29
CA ILE A 53 -2.28 -13.12 3.62
C ILE A 53 -1.43 -12.17 4.48
N HIS A 54 -1.32 -10.89 4.09
CA HIS A 54 -0.63 -9.86 4.86
C HIS A 54 -1.21 -9.74 6.27
N ARG A 55 -2.54 -9.62 6.38
CA ARG A 55 -3.21 -9.58 7.68
C ARG A 55 -2.87 -10.77 8.57
N LYS A 56 -2.88 -11.97 8.02
CA LYS A 56 -2.52 -13.18 8.76
C LYS A 56 -1.07 -13.09 9.27
N ARG A 57 -0.14 -12.73 8.39
CA ARG A 57 1.28 -12.67 8.72
C ARG A 57 1.59 -11.59 9.76
N VAL A 58 1.01 -10.40 9.61
CA VAL A 58 1.09 -9.32 10.60
C VAL A 58 0.53 -9.77 11.95
N GLY A 59 -0.57 -10.50 11.97
CA GLY A 59 -1.16 -11.06 13.19
C GLY A 59 -0.24 -12.05 13.90
N GLU A 60 0.44 -12.92 13.16
CA GLU A 60 1.43 -13.87 13.68
C GLU A 60 2.63 -13.14 14.31
N MET A 61 3.17 -12.13 13.62
CA MET A 61 4.26 -11.28 14.14
C MET A 61 3.82 -10.55 15.42
N LEU A 62 2.64 -9.94 15.40
CA LEU A 62 2.10 -9.22 16.54
C LEU A 62 1.96 -10.12 17.76
N ALA A 63 1.42 -11.32 17.58
CA ALA A 63 1.25 -12.30 18.66
C ALA A 63 2.61 -12.76 19.23
N SER A 64 3.60 -13.02 18.39
CA SER A 64 4.95 -13.44 18.85
C SER A 64 5.68 -12.34 19.63
N LEU A 65 5.35 -11.07 19.36
CA LEU A 65 5.82 -9.93 20.15
C LEU A 65 4.98 -9.70 21.43
N GLY A 66 4.05 -10.59 21.78
CA GLY A 66 3.17 -10.43 22.94
C GLY A 66 2.18 -9.27 22.77
N GLY A 67 1.98 -8.79 21.53
CA GLY A 67 0.97 -7.79 21.20
C GLY A 67 -0.38 -8.43 20.86
N ALA A 68 -1.42 -7.60 20.78
CA ALA A 68 -2.75 -8.02 20.37
C ALA A 68 -3.43 -6.93 19.53
N PRO A 69 -4.34 -7.31 18.61
CA PRO A 69 -5.16 -6.35 17.87
C PRO A 69 -5.99 -5.46 18.79
N ARG A 70 -6.21 -4.21 18.38
CA ARG A 70 -7.06 -3.27 19.11
C ARG A 70 -8.51 -3.40 18.66
N LYS A 71 -9.36 -4.04 19.45
CA LYS A 71 -10.76 -4.36 19.11
C LYS A 71 -11.57 -3.16 18.56
N LEU A 72 -11.45 -1.98 19.19
CA LEU A 72 -12.15 -0.77 18.72
C LEU A 72 -11.63 -0.31 17.35
N ARG A 73 -10.32 -0.41 17.11
CA ARG A 73 -9.73 -0.09 15.80
C ARG A 73 -10.19 -1.09 14.75
N GLU A 74 -10.22 -2.38 15.08
CA GLU A 74 -10.76 -3.42 14.20
C GLU A 74 -12.20 -3.15 13.80
N ALA A 75 -13.08 -2.85 14.74
CA ALA A 75 -14.47 -2.52 14.46
C ALA A 75 -14.61 -1.27 13.57
N LYS A 76 -13.82 -0.22 13.86
CA LYS A 76 -13.79 1.00 13.05
C LYS A 76 -13.31 0.71 11.63
N LEU A 77 -12.20 0.01 11.47
CA LEU A 77 -11.59 -0.26 10.15
C LEU A 77 -12.43 -1.27 9.35
N TRP A 78 -13.09 -2.23 10.02
CA TRP A 78 -14.10 -3.07 9.38
C TRP A 78 -15.23 -2.23 8.75
N LEU A 79 -15.76 -1.24 9.48
CA LEU A 79 -16.81 -0.35 8.97
C LEU A 79 -16.27 0.50 7.80
N VAL A 80 -15.05 1.04 7.93
CA VAL A 80 -14.39 1.82 6.87
C VAL A 80 -14.26 1.01 5.59
N GLY A 81 -13.71 -0.22 5.67
CA GLY A 81 -13.56 -1.09 4.49
C GLY A 81 -14.89 -1.41 3.82
N ARG A 82 -15.95 -1.65 4.60
CA ARG A 82 -17.30 -1.88 4.09
C ARG A 82 -17.88 -0.64 3.39
N THR A 83 -17.67 0.54 3.98
CA THR A 83 -18.13 1.82 3.41
C THR A 83 -17.41 2.14 2.11
N ILE A 84 -16.08 1.97 2.06
CA ILE A 84 -15.30 2.11 0.83
C ILE A 84 -15.81 1.13 -0.24
N GLY A 85 -16.06 -0.11 0.16
CA GLY A 85 -16.60 -1.12 -0.75
C GLY A 85 -17.94 -0.70 -1.39
N VAL A 86 -18.86 -0.12 -0.63
CA VAL A 86 -20.11 0.44 -1.17
C VAL A 86 -19.82 1.63 -2.10
N ALA A 87 -18.91 2.52 -1.70
CA ALA A 87 -18.54 3.68 -2.50
C ALA A 87 -17.97 3.29 -3.88
N CYS A 88 -17.24 2.19 -4.00
CA CYS A 88 -16.73 1.69 -5.29
C CYS A 88 -17.82 1.42 -6.32
N HIS A 89 -19.06 1.13 -5.89
CA HIS A 89 -20.18 0.93 -6.80
C HIS A 89 -20.88 2.24 -7.20
N LEU A 90 -20.65 3.34 -6.49
CA LEU A 90 -21.37 4.61 -6.64
C LEU A 90 -20.58 5.72 -7.30
N ILE A 91 -19.26 5.81 -7.01
CA ILE A 91 -18.41 6.94 -7.39
C ILE A 91 -17.68 6.78 -8.73
N GLY A 92 -18.03 5.73 -9.50
CA GLY A 92 -17.43 5.43 -10.79
C GLY A 92 -16.12 4.63 -10.68
N TRP A 93 -15.45 4.47 -11.82
CA TRP A 93 -14.28 3.59 -11.94
C TRP A 93 -12.97 4.26 -11.49
N PHE A 94 -12.75 5.53 -11.85
CA PHE A 94 -11.46 6.21 -11.70
C PHE A 94 -11.07 6.45 -10.23
N LEU A 95 -11.99 6.98 -9.42
CA LEU A 95 -11.69 7.34 -8.03
C LEU A 95 -11.33 6.13 -7.16
N PRO A 96 -12.04 4.99 -7.23
CA PRO A 96 -11.62 3.79 -6.52
C PRO A 96 -10.22 3.31 -6.91
N MET A 97 -9.88 3.30 -8.21
CA MET A 97 -8.55 2.95 -8.68
C MET A 97 -7.48 3.91 -8.17
N TYR A 98 -7.75 5.22 -8.23
CA TYR A 98 -6.82 6.24 -7.75
C TYR A 98 -6.54 6.10 -6.24
N PHE A 99 -7.60 6.04 -5.42
CA PHE A 99 -7.43 5.95 -3.98
C PHE A 99 -6.87 4.60 -3.51
N ALA A 100 -7.14 3.52 -4.23
CA ALA A 100 -6.50 2.24 -4.00
C ALA A 100 -4.97 2.38 -4.14
N GLY A 101 -4.47 2.82 -5.29
CA GLY A 101 -3.03 2.97 -5.49
C GLY A 101 -2.37 3.94 -4.50
N ARG A 102 -3.07 5.02 -4.13
CA ARG A 102 -2.58 5.96 -3.12
C ARG A 102 -2.47 5.32 -1.73
N LEU A 103 -3.37 4.42 -1.37
CA LEU A 103 -3.31 3.67 -0.11
C LEU A 103 -2.13 2.70 -0.11
N GLU A 104 -1.92 1.97 -1.21
CA GLU A 104 -0.79 1.04 -1.35
C GLU A 104 0.56 1.75 -1.22
N SER A 105 0.71 2.94 -1.80
CA SER A 105 1.90 3.78 -1.59
C SER A 105 2.18 4.05 -0.11
N GLY A 106 1.16 4.23 0.71
CA GLY A 106 1.27 4.38 2.16
C GLY A 106 1.69 3.08 2.85
N ASN A 107 1.14 1.95 2.42
CA ASN A 107 1.44 0.63 2.96
C ASN A 107 2.91 0.24 2.71
N VAL A 108 3.47 0.56 1.53
CA VAL A 108 4.90 0.37 1.23
C VAL A 108 5.76 1.00 2.33
N ILE A 109 5.54 2.28 2.61
CA ILE A 109 6.30 3.03 3.62
C ILE A 109 6.10 2.43 5.03
N GLU A 110 4.85 2.06 5.37
CA GLU A 110 4.53 1.47 6.67
C GLU A 110 5.30 0.16 6.91
N TYR A 111 5.36 -0.72 5.90
CA TYR A 111 6.11 -1.98 5.99
C TYR A 111 7.63 -1.80 5.98
N GLU A 112 8.17 -0.86 5.22
CA GLU A 112 9.60 -0.52 5.24
C GLU A 112 10.03 0.00 6.63
N VAL A 113 9.23 0.89 7.22
CA VAL A 113 9.48 1.39 8.58
C VAL A 113 9.37 0.27 9.62
N ALA A 114 8.39 -0.62 9.49
CA ALA A 114 8.27 -1.79 10.36
C ALA A 114 9.50 -2.72 10.24
N ALA A 115 9.97 -2.96 9.01
CA ALA A 115 11.17 -3.76 8.74
C ALA A 115 12.42 -3.15 9.39
N SER A 116 12.60 -1.83 9.29
CA SER A 116 13.69 -1.12 9.97
C SER A 116 13.67 -1.33 11.49
N HIS A 117 12.49 -1.29 12.11
CA HIS A 117 12.37 -1.58 13.54
C HIS A 117 12.63 -3.05 13.87
N ALA A 118 12.19 -3.98 13.04
CA ALA A 118 12.47 -5.40 13.21
C ALA A 118 13.99 -5.69 13.10
N GLY A 119 14.66 -5.10 12.12
CA GLY A 119 16.11 -5.20 11.94
C GLY A 119 16.90 -4.65 13.14
N ALA A 120 16.50 -3.49 13.68
CA ALA A 120 17.09 -2.90 14.88
C ALA A 120 16.93 -3.78 16.14
N LEU A 121 15.91 -4.66 16.14
CA LEU A 121 15.66 -5.64 17.20
C LEU A 121 16.37 -6.99 16.97
N GLY A 122 17.07 -7.17 15.83
CA GLY A 122 17.67 -8.44 15.43
C GLY A 122 16.67 -9.50 14.96
N LEU A 123 15.41 -9.12 14.70
CA LEU A 123 14.34 -10.00 14.24
C LEU A 123 14.40 -10.18 12.72
N ARG A 124 15.42 -10.89 12.24
CA ARG A 124 15.76 -11.00 10.82
C ARG A 124 14.65 -11.59 9.96
N ASP A 125 13.94 -12.58 10.47
CA ASP A 125 12.82 -13.20 9.73
C ASP A 125 11.66 -12.21 9.55
N PHE A 126 11.37 -11.38 10.56
CA PHE A 126 10.34 -10.34 10.45
C PHE A 126 10.77 -9.23 9.50
N GLU A 127 12.04 -8.79 9.59
CA GLU A 127 12.59 -7.82 8.65
C GLU A 127 12.43 -8.28 7.20
N ALA A 128 12.82 -9.52 6.91
CA ALA A 128 12.72 -10.09 5.57
C ALA A 128 11.26 -10.19 5.08
N ASP A 129 10.36 -10.70 5.92
CA ASP A 129 8.95 -10.82 5.58
C ASP A 129 8.28 -9.46 5.33
N LEU A 130 8.57 -8.45 6.18
CA LEU A 130 8.03 -7.10 6.02
C LEU A 130 8.54 -6.42 4.75
N LEU A 131 9.79 -6.64 4.37
CA LEU A 131 10.33 -6.14 3.09
C LEU A 131 9.68 -6.85 1.89
N VAL A 132 9.38 -8.14 2.00
CA VAL A 132 8.62 -8.86 0.95
C VAL A 132 7.21 -8.27 0.83
N MET A 133 6.54 -8.00 1.95
CA MET A 133 5.21 -7.37 1.95
C MET A 133 5.28 -5.96 1.33
N ALA A 134 6.24 -5.13 1.71
CA ALA A 134 6.44 -3.80 1.10
C ALA A 134 6.62 -3.89 -0.43
N LYS A 135 7.33 -4.91 -0.92
CA LYS A 135 7.47 -5.14 -2.36
C LYS A 135 6.13 -5.50 -3.02
N VAL A 136 5.32 -6.34 -2.40
CA VAL A 136 3.98 -6.69 -2.91
C VAL A 136 3.08 -5.46 -2.96
N GLU A 137 3.07 -4.63 -1.90
CA GLU A 137 2.33 -3.35 -1.89
C GLU A 137 2.79 -2.42 -3.02
N LYS A 138 4.10 -2.41 -3.31
CA LYS A 138 4.62 -1.63 -4.45
C LYS A 138 4.13 -2.16 -5.79
N GLU A 139 4.00 -3.46 -5.95
CA GLU A 139 3.40 -4.07 -7.15
C GLU A 139 1.92 -3.69 -7.28
N HIS A 140 1.17 -3.65 -6.17
CA HIS A 140 -0.21 -3.17 -6.14
C HIS A 140 -0.30 -1.69 -6.54
N GLU A 141 0.52 -0.83 -5.96
CA GLU A 141 0.59 0.60 -6.31
C GLU A 141 0.85 0.80 -7.80
N LEU A 142 1.86 0.13 -8.35
CA LEU A 142 2.22 0.23 -9.77
C LEU A 142 1.10 -0.28 -10.69
N PHE A 143 0.39 -1.32 -10.30
CA PHE A 143 -0.79 -1.77 -11.04
C PHE A 143 -1.84 -0.66 -11.14
N PHE A 144 -2.24 -0.05 -10.02
CA PHE A 144 -3.24 1.01 -10.02
C PHE A 144 -2.76 2.25 -10.77
N LEU A 145 -1.49 2.65 -10.61
CA LEU A 145 -0.90 3.77 -11.32
C LEU A 145 -0.93 3.55 -12.84
N ASN A 146 -0.57 2.35 -13.29
CA ASN A 146 -0.60 2.00 -14.71
C ASN A 146 -2.04 2.03 -15.27
N VAL A 147 -3.01 1.49 -14.53
CA VAL A 147 -4.41 1.43 -14.95
C VAL A 147 -5.03 2.81 -15.12
N ILE A 148 -4.69 3.78 -14.25
CA ILE A 148 -5.23 5.16 -14.33
C ILE A 148 -4.39 6.08 -15.20
N SER A 149 -3.24 5.62 -15.69
CA SER A 149 -2.34 6.40 -16.57
C SER A 149 -3.10 6.92 -17.79
N GLY A 150 -2.90 8.21 -18.10
CA GLY A 150 -3.59 8.88 -19.21
C GLY A 150 -5.07 9.24 -18.97
N HIS A 151 -5.64 8.94 -17.81
CA HIS A 151 -7.00 9.35 -17.51
C HIS A 151 -7.11 10.87 -17.31
N ARG A 152 -8.09 11.52 -17.98
CA ARG A 152 -8.27 13.00 -17.99
C ARG A 152 -8.36 13.67 -16.63
N LEU A 153 -8.83 12.95 -15.60
CA LEU A 153 -8.95 13.46 -14.24
C LEU A 153 -7.65 13.34 -13.42
N LEU A 154 -6.68 12.55 -13.90
CA LEU A 154 -5.45 12.28 -13.14
C LEU A 154 -4.68 13.57 -12.79
N PRO A 155 -4.44 14.53 -13.70
CA PRO A 155 -3.69 15.74 -13.35
C PRO A 155 -4.36 16.57 -12.26
N ILE A 156 -5.70 16.65 -12.28
CA ILE A 156 -6.47 17.41 -11.29
C ILE A 156 -6.44 16.73 -9.93
N VAL A 157 -6.69 15.41 -9.91
CA VAL A 157 -6.78 14.67 -8.66
C VAL A 157 -5.39 14.49 -8.02
N SER A 158 -4.34 14.28 -8.82
CA SER A 158 -2.97 14.18 -8.34
C SER A 158 -2.44 15.49 -7.74
N SER A 159 -2.84 16.65 -8.29
CA SER A 159 -2.45 17.95 -7.72
C SER A 159 -3.05 18.19 -6.33
N VAL A 160 -4.25 17.66 -6.07
CA VAL A 160 -4.94 17.79 -4.77
C VAL A 160 -4.40 16.78 -3.76
N PHE A 161 -4.27 15.52 -4.16
CA PHE A 161 -3.95 14.40 -3.24
C PHE A 161 -2.47 13.99 -3.27
N ARG A 162 -1.65 14.62 -4.10
CA ARG A 162 -0.18 14.45 -4.21
C ARG A 162 0.26 13.00 -4.38
N TRP A 163 -0.44 12.28 -5.24
CA TRP A 163 -0.08 10.93 -5.67
C TRP A 163 -0.40 10.73 -7.16
N GLY A 164 0.37 9.88 -7.83
CA GLY A 164 0.14 9.56 -9.24
C GLY A 164 0.74 10.58 -10.22
N SER A 165 1.52 11.56 -9.75
CA SER A 165 2.36 12.37 -10.62
C SER A 165 3.52 11.51 -11.10
N ILE A 166 3.54 11.17 -12.40
CA ILE A 166 4.74 10.58 -13.01
C ILE A 166 5.73 11.74 -13.11
N GLU A 167 6.75 11.76 -12.24
CA GLU A 167 7.93 12.56 -12.52
C GLU A 167 8.54 11.96 -13.78
N GLU A 168 8.51 12.68 -14.89
CA GLU A 168 9.33 12.35 -16.05
C GLU A 168 10.77 12.28 -15.55
N PRO A 169 11.51 11.17 -15.83
CA PRO A 169 12.92 11.12 -15.47
C PRO A 169 13.58 12.36 -16.10
N ALA A 170 14.22 13.17 -15.24
CA ALA A 170 14.93 14.35 -15.67
C ALA A 170 15.80 13.94 -16.87
N SER A 171 15.56 14.54 -18.04
CA SER A 171 16.36 14.30 -19.22
C SER A 171 17.82 14.59 -18.86
N GLU A 172 18.63 13.55 -18.75
CA GLU A 172 20.07 13.71 -18.70
C GLU A 172 20.47 14.51 -19.94
N THR A 173 20.71 15.79 -19.76
CA THR A 173 21.38 16.62 -20.76
C THR A 173 22.78 16.07 -20.91
N VAL A 174 22.97 15.26 -21.94
CA VAL A 174 24.31 14.85 -22.38
C VAL A 174 25.10 16.13 -22.67
N PRO A 175 26.20 16.38 -21.97
CA PRO A 175 27.03 17.53 -22.26
C PRO A 175 27.59 17.34 -23.67
N GLU A 176 27.28 18.29 -24.56
CA GLU A 176 27.80 18.38 -25.91
C GLU A 176 29.33 18.47 -25.83
N ALA A 177 29.98 17.43 -26.32
CA ALA A 177 31.44 17.41 -26.44
C ALA A 177 31.88 18.54 -27.37
N THR A 178 32.46 19.59 -26.81
CA THR A 178 33.15 20.63 -27.58
C THR A 178 34.32 20.00 -28.32
N SER A 179 34.17 19.87 -29.62
CA SER A 179 35.24 19.57 -30.54
C SER A 179 36.14 20.79 -30.62
N GLU A 180 37.24 20.79 -29.90
CA GLU A 180 38.38 21.66 -30.22
C GLU A 180 39.20 20.95 -31.30
N ALA A 181 39.09 21.50 -32.50
CA ALA A 181 40.04 21.25 -33.58
C ALA A 181 41.15 22.29 -33.46
N ASP A 182 42.40 21.80 -33.37
CA ASP A 182 43.59 22.44 -33.94
C ASP A 182 44.63 21.34 -34.31
#